data_1fe5dd415a9924d72ef29d085c9f2a20
#
_entry.id   1fe5dd415a9924d72ef29d085c9f2a20
#
_cell.length_a   1.000
_cell.length_b   1.000
_cell.length_c   1.000
_cell.angle_alpha   90.00
_cell.angle_beta   90.00
_cell.angle_gamma   90.00
#
_symmetry.space_group_name_H-M   'P 1'
#
loop_
_entity.id
_entity.type
_entity.pdbx_description
1 polymer ?
#
loop_
_entity_poly.entity_id
_entity_poly.type
_entity_poly.pdbx_seq_one_letter_code
_entity_poly.pdbx_strand_id
1 'polypeptide(L)'
;MPKYSQVFLKDAGMCRDIATALGPEEFGLGVEIGPGRGALTEFLYPLWGAKLAAVEIDPLMTARIKESFPGLRIINSDFLTLDLEAVFPSGTAAFIGNLPYECSTAILIKILAFSRLGAAVLMFQREVARKITAATGDPDYGYLSVAVQAQSEIALLADVPAASFSPVPEVDSSVLVFKPRKTLADAVLRERFLGFVKNAFSHRRKTLLNSLSMGLNMDKTEVEPLIKAAGFDPRLRPQNLSVEDYLKLSAVFERGAAGEKAL
;
A
#
# COMPACT_ATOMS: atom_id res chain seq x y z
N MET A 1 -11.93 14.07 23.47
CA MET A 1 -11.39 12.84 22.85
C MET A 1 -10.32 13.25 21.85
N PRO A 2 -9.20 12.56 21.73
CA PRO A 2 -8.22 12.87 20.70
C PRO A 2 -8.91 12.74 19.34
N LYS A 3 -8.66 13.72 18.46
CA LYS A 3 -9.28 13.83 17.13
C LYS A 3 -8.84 12.71 16.17
N TYR A 4 -7.77 12.00 16.53
CA TYR A 4 -7.13 10.93 15.74
C TYR A 4 -6.91 9.71 16.62
N SER A 5 -7.12 8.50 16.06
CA SER A 5 -6.82 7.22 16.72
C SER A 5 -5.30 7.01 16.81
N GLN A 6 -4.68 7.58 17.84
CA GLN A 6 -3.23 7.59 17.99
C GLN A 6 -2.78 6.43 18.90
N VAL A 7 -2.06 5.47 18.31
CA VAL A 7 -1.40 4.37 19.01
C VAL A 7 0.11 4.52 18.77
N PHE A 8 0.86 4.79 19.83
CA PHE A 8 2.30 5.10 19.73
C PHE A 8 3.15 3.87 20.05
N LEU A 9 4.04 3.52 19.15
CA LEU A 9 5.06 2.50 19.39
C LEU A 9 6.01 2.98 20.50
N LYS A 10 6.28 2.13 21.51
CA LYS A 10 7.18 2.42 22.63
C LYS A 10 8.37 1.46 22.71
N ASP A 11 8.37 0.41 21.88
CA ASP A 11 9.45 -0.57 21.81
C ASP A 11 10.62 0.00 21.01
N ALA A 12 11.68 0.40 21.72
CA ALA A 12 12.86 1.02 21.12
C ALA A 12 13.64 0.05 20.21
N GLY A 13 13.61 -1.27 20.49
CA GLY A 13 14.20 -2.29 19.63
C GLY A 13 13.50 -2.33 18.27
N MET A 14 12.17 -2.43 18.29
CA MET A 14 11.36 -2.41 17.10
C MET A 14 11.51 -1.09 16.31
N CYS A 15 11.54 0.06 17.00
CA CYS A 15 11.80 1.35 16.33
C CYS A 15 13.13 1.35 15.59
N ARG A 16 14.19 0.79 16.19
CA ARG A 16 15.50 0.66 15.56
C ARG A 16 15.46 -0.26 14.36
N ASP A 17 14.83 -1.43 14.46
CA ASP A 17 14.73 -2.40 13.39
C ASP A 17 14.00 -1.80 12.16
N ILE A 18 12.91 -1.08 12.39
CA ILE A 18 12.18 -0.35 11.34
C ILE A 18 13.07 0.74 10.72
N ALA A 19 13.75 1.53 11.53
CA ALA A 19 14.55 2.66 11.05
C ALA A 19 15.77 2.21 10.24
N THR A 20 16.34 1.04 10.56
CA THR A 20 17.53 0.49 9.88
C THR A 20 17.19 -0.45 8.72
N ALA A 21 15.92 -0.77 8.49
CA ALA A 21 15.50 -1.64 7.40
C ALA A 21 15.75 -1.04 6.00
N LEU A 22 15.86 0.30 5.91
CA LEU A 22 16.23 1.04 4.69
C LEU A 22 17.33 2.05 5.02
N GLY A 23 18.36 2.09 4.18
CA GLY A 23 19.51 2.99 4.38
C GLY A 23 19.44 4.28 3.53
N PRO A 24 19.93 5.42 4.04
CA PRO A 24 19.96 6.69 3.29
C PRO A 24 20.94 6.67 2.11
N GLU A 25 21.79 5.65 1.99
CA GLU A 25 22.71 5.45 0.86
C GLU A 25 21.99 4.99 -0.39
N GLU A 26 20.88 4.27 -0.23
CA GLU A 26 20.10 3.71 -1.34
C GLU A 26 19.10 4.71 -1.92
N PHE A 27 18.68 5.72 -1.12
CA PHE A 27 17.59 6.63 -1.46
C PHE A 27 17.99 8.09 -1.29
N GLY A 28 17.46 8.94 -2.16
CA GLY A 28 17.67 10.39 -2.10
C GLY A 28 16.91 11.07 -0.96
N LEU A 29 15.83 10.43 -0.46
CA LEU A 29 14.91 10.99 0.52
C LEU A 29 14.28 9.89 1.37
N GLY A 30 14.23 10.09 2.70
CA GLY A 30 13.37 9.35 3.63
C GLY A 30 12.12 10.17 3.95
N VAL A 31 10.95 9.56 3.97
CA VAL A 31 9.69 10.21 4.33
C VAL A 31 9.02 9.43 5.45
N GLU A 32 9.01 10.01 6.65
CA GLU A 32 8.27 9.44 7.78
C GLU A 32 6.80 9.88 7.73
N ILE A 33 5.89 8.92 7.83
CA ILE A 33 4.45 9.18 7.82
C ILE A 33 3.90 9.06 9.22
N GLY A 34 3.34 10.16 9.75
CA GLY A 34 2.76 10.21 11.07
C GLY A 34 3.81 10.04 12.17
N PRO A 35 4.82 10.90 12.30
CA PRO A 35 5.84 10.80 13.36
C PRO A 35 5.24 10.80 14.77
N GLY A 36 4.06 11.39 14.95
CA GLY A 36 3.36 11.43 16.22
C GLY A 36 4.23 12.04 17.33
N ARG A 37 4.61 11.23 18.31
CA ARG A 37 5.48 11.66 19.41
C ARG A 37 6.98 11.55 19.10
N GLY A 38 7.36 11.09 17.92
CA GLY A 38 8.75 11.00 17.48
C GLY A 38 9.44 9.66 17.79
N ALA A 39 8.69 8.61 18.10
CA ALA A 39 9.28 7.32 18.48
C ALA A 39 10.17 6.71 17.38
N LEU A 40 9.75 6.77 16.13
CA LEU A 40 10.58 6.37 14.99
C LEU A 40 11.56 7.48 14.59
N THR A 41 11.15 8.75 14.68
CA THR A 41 11.97 9.91 14.34
C THR A 41 13.29 9.93 15.12
N GLU A 42 13.30 9.51 16.39
CA GLU A 42 14.52 9.42 17.23
C GLU A 42 15.59 8.52 16.61
N PHE A 43 15.19 7.48 15.87
CA PHE A 43 16.11 6.57 15.18
C PHE A 43 16.35 6.98 13.72
N LEU A 44 15.34 7.51 13.04
CA LEU A 44 15.44 7.92 11.63
C LEU A 44 16.29 9.18 11.45
N TYR A 45 16.10 10.20 12.30
CA TYR A 45 16.76 11.49 12.12
C TYR A 45 18.31 11.41 12.21
N PRO A 46 18.93 10.67 13.13
CA PRO A 46 20.38 10.48 13.14
C PRO A 46 20.90 9.74 11.92
N LEU A 47 20.12 8.82 11.32
CA LEU A 47 20.53 8.06 10.14
C LEU A 47 20.39 8.86 8.83
N TRP A 48 19.28 9.58 8.66
CA TRP A 48 18.93 10.24 7.42
C TRP A 48 19.34 11.72 7.37
N GLY A 49 19.49 12.37 8.52
CA GLY A 49 19.83 13.79 8.62
C GLY A 49 18.94 14.68 7.77
N ALA A 50 19.56 15.54 6.94
CA ALA A 50 18.84 16.45 6.05
C ALA A 50 18.03 15.75 4.93
N LYS A 51 18.25 14.46 4.71
CA LYS A 51 17.48 13.65 3.76
C LYS A 51 16.15 13.18 4.35
N LEU A 52 15.87 13.40 5.64
CA LEU A 52 14.59 13.03 6.25
C LEU A 52 13.57 14.16 6.09
N ALA A 53 12.37 13.80 5.66
CA ALA A 53 11.17 14.63 5.79
C ALA A 53 10.12 13.85 6.59
N ALA A 54 9.20 14.55 7.24
CA ALA A 54 8.07 13.94 7.93
C ALA A 54 6.76 14.62 7.52
N VAL A 55 5.67 13.85 7.46
CA VAL A 55 4.31 14.35 7.17
C VAL A 55 3.41 14.03 8.36
N GLU A 56 2.85 15.04 8.99
CA GLU A 56 1.99 14.90 10.18
C GLU A 56 0.71 15.72 10.04
N ILE A 57 -0.42 15.08 10.28
CA ILE A 57 -1.73 15.74 10.18
C ILE A 57 -2.06 16.58 11.41
N ASP A 58 -1.58 16.16 12.59
CA ASP A 58 -1.85 16.85 13.86
C ASP A 58 -0.89 18.03 14.06
N PRO A 59 -1.39 19.29 14.08
CA PRO A 59 -0.52 20.46 14.29
C PRO A 59 0.18 20.48 15.65
N LEU A 60 -0.41 19.85 16.69
CA LEU A 60 0.23 19.76 18.01
C LEU A 60 1.44 18.81 17.96
N MET A 61 1.29 17.66 17.28
CA MET A 61 2.41 16.74 17.07
C MET A 61 3.48 17.38 16.18
N THR A 62 3.06 18.09 15.12
CA THR A 62 3.98 18.86 14.26
C THR A 62 4.81 19.85 15.06
N ALA A 63 4.21 20.63 15.96
CA ALA A 63 4.92 21.58 16.81
C ALA A 63 5.92 20.89 17.73
N ARG A 64 5.51 19.80 18.36
CA ARG A 64 6.37 18.97 19.23
C ARG A 64 7.58 18.39 18.47
N ILE A 65 7.38 17.87 17.27
CA ILE A 65 8.47 17.32 16.45
C ILE A 65 9.45 18.42 16.05
N LYS A 66 8.97 19.61 15.68
CA LYS A 66 9.83 20.77 15.37
C LYS A 66 10.69 21.18 16.56
N GLU A 67 10.15 21.14 17.78
CA GLU A 67 10.89 21.45 18.99
C GLU A 67 11.97 20.41 19.28
N SER A 68 11.63 19.11 19.16
CA SER A 68 12.54 18.00 19.44
C SER A 68 13.61 17.79 18.36
N PHE A 69 13.28 18.10 17.08
CA PHE A 69 14.15 17.92 15.91
C PHE A 69 14.18 19.18 15.04
N PRO A 70 14.88 20.26 15.46
CA PRO A 70 14.80 21.58 14.81
C PRO A 70 15.24 21.61 13.34
N GLY A 71 16.07 20.65 12.91
CA GLY A 71 16.55 20.54 11.52
C GLY A 71 15.69 19.64 10.62
N LEU A 72 14.65 18.98 11.17
CA LEU A 72 13.80 18.09 10.41
C LEU A 72 12.81 18.88 9.52
N ARG A 73 12.77 18.55 8.23
CA ARG A 73 11.71 19.02 7.33
C ARG A 73 10.39 18.36 7.69
N ILE A 74 9.49 19.06 8.39
CA ILE A 74 8.16 18.55 8.71
C ILE A 74 7.07 19.33 7.97
N ILE A 75 6.12 18.58 7.39
CA ILE A 75 4.99 19.06 6.61
C ILE A 75 3.73 18.78 7.41
N ASN A 76 3.04 19.84 7.85
CA ASN A 76 1.76 19.68 8.53
C ASN A 76 0.65 19.55 7.47
N SER A 77 0.26 18.34 7.15
CA SER A 77 -0.76 18.03 6.14
C SER A 77 -1.33 16.62 6.34
N ASP A 78 -2.54 16.40 5.81
CA ASP A 78 -3.04 15.05 5.61
C ASP A 78 -2.25 14.40 4.46
N PHE A 79 -1.61 13.26 4.76
CA PHE A 79 -0.84 12.52 3.77
C PHE A 79 -1.68 12.10 2.56
N LEU A 80 -2.97 11.80 2.75
CA LEU A 80 -3.86 11.35 1.68
C LEU A 80 -4.19 12.46 0.68
N THR A 81 -4.21 13.73 1.10
CA THR A 81 -4.49 14.89 0.23
C THR A 81 -3.22 15.53 -0.34
N LEU A 82 -2.04 15.21 0.21
CA LEU A 82 -0.77 15.78 -0.21
C LEU A 82 -0.40 15.35 -1.63
N ASP A 83 -0.05 16.27 -2.50
CA ASP A 83 0.54 15.96 -3.81
C ASP A 83 2.01 15.55 -3.63
N LEU A 84 2.27 14.24 -3.62
CA LEU A 84 3.61 13.68 -3.40
C LEU A 84 4.58 14.07 -4.53
N GLU A 85 4.09 14.18 -5.79
CA GLU A 85 4.92 14.52 -6.93
C GLU A 85 5.39 15.97 -6.85
N ALA A 86 4.53 16.89 -6.40
CA ALA A 86 4.87 18.29 -6.22
C ALA A 86 5.76 18.54 -4.99
N VAL A 87 5.49 17.82 -3.88
CA VAL A 87 6.20 18.02 -2.61
C VAL A 87 7.59 17.37 -2.61
N PHE A 88 7.74 16.24 -3.30
CA PHE A 88 8.99 15.49 -3.43
C PHE A 88 9.37 15.33 -4.91
N PRO A 89 9.80 16.42 -5.59
CA PRO A 89 9.92 16.46 -7.06
C PRO A 89 11.15 15.73 -7.61
N SER A 90 12.09 15.30 -6.77
CA SER A 90 13.36 14.70 -7.20
C SER A 90 13.83 13.58 -6.28
N GLY A 91 14.65 12.68 -6.83
CA GLY A 91 15.24 11.57 -6.12
C GLY A 91 14.25 10.42 -5.86
N THR A 92 14.81 9.25 -5.59
CA THR A 92 14.04 8.08 -5.11
C THR A 92 13.72 8.26 -3.64
N ALA A 93 12.47 7.98 -3.25
CA ALA A 93 12.04 8.12 -1.86
C ALA A 93 11.80 6.77 -1.19
N ALA A 94 12.21 6.68 0.08
CA ALA A 94 11.83 5.61 1.01
C ALA A 94 10.75 6.13 1.95
N PHE A 95 9.62 5.40 2.07
CA PHE A 95 8.55 5.76 3.01
C PHE A 95 8.62 4.86 4.23
N ILE A 96 8.55 5.46 5.42
CA ILE A 96 8.63 4.74 6.68
C ILE A 96 7.48 5.21 7.59
N GLY A 97 6.80 4.30 8.29
CA GLY A 97 5.77 4.75 9.21
C GLY A 97 5.04 3.66 9.99
N ASN A 98 4.60 4.04 11.19
CA ASN A 98 3.57 3.33 11.94
C ASN A 98 2.22 3.98 11.55
N LEU A 99 1.52 3.36 10.61
CA LEU A 99 0.35 3.99 9.98
C LEU A 99 -0.89 3.96 10.87
N PRO A 100 -1.73 5.02 10.84
CA PRO A 100 -3.04 4.97 11.47
C PRO A 100 -3.87 3.84 10.83
N TYR A 101 -4.45 2.96 11.66
CA TYR A 101 -5.11 1.75 11.20
C TYR A 101 -6.26 2.00 10.21
N GLU A 102 -7.03 3.07 10.44
CA GLU A 102 -8.21 3.41 9.65
C GLU A 102 -7.90 3.77 8.19
N CYS A 103 -6.73 4.32 7.92
CA CYS A 103 -6.34 4.79 6.59
C CYS A 103 -5.07 4.11 6.03
N SER A 104 -4.52 3.11 6.72
CA SER A 104 -3.25 2.45 6.36
C SER A 104 -3.24 1.89 4.94
N THR A 105 -4.34 1.28 4.49
CA THR A 105 -4.46 0.75 3.12
C THR A 105 -4.53 1.84 2.06
N ALA A 106 -5.22 2.96 2.35
CA ALA A 106 -5.28 4.10 1.43
C ALA A 106 -3.90 4.77 1.30
N ILE A 107 -3.19 4.91 2.41
CA ILE A 107 -1.81 5.42 2.44
C ILE A 107 -0.89 4.51 1.61
N LEU A 108 -0.96 3.18 1.80
CA LEU A 108 -0.16 2.22 1.03
C LEU A 108 -0.41 2.34 -0.47
N ILE A 109 -1.67 2.37 -0.92
CA ILE A 109 -2.02 2.50 -2.34
C ILE A 109 -1.48 3.82 -2.91
N LYS A 110 -1.56 4.91 -2.15
CA LYS A 110 -1.00 6.20 -2.54
C LYS A 110 0.52 6.16 -2.68
N ILE A 111 1.24 5.50 -1.75
CA ILE A 111 2.69 5.31 -1.82
C ILE A 111 3.06 4.49 -3.05
N LEU A 112 2.36 3.38 -3.32
CA LEU A 112 2.62 2.53 -4.49
C LEU A 112 2.34 3.24 -5.82
N ALA A 113 1.51 4.28 -5.80
CA ALA A 113 1.25 5.10 -6.98
C ALA A 113 2.33 6.18 -7.22
N PHE A 114 3.18 6.49 -6.26
CA PHE A 114 4.22 7.49 -6.37
C PHE A 114 5.31 7.05 -7.36
N SER A 115 5.59 7.88 -8.37
CA SER A 115 6.46 7.51 -9.50
C SER A 115 7.92 7.25 -9.12
N ARG A 116 8.37 7.85 -8.00
CA ARG A 116 9.74 7.76 -7.49
C ARG A 116 9.86 6.93 -6.21
N LEU A 117 8.89 6.04 -5.99
CA LEU A 117 8.98 5.07 -4.88
C LEU A 117 10.22 4.19 -5.07
N GLY A 118 11.12 4.20 -4.09
CA GLY A 118 12.26 3.29 -4.03
C GLY A 118 11.98 2.07 -3.14
N ALA A 119 11.44 2.32 -1.94
CA ALA A 119 10.98 1.28 -1.02
C ALA A 119 10.02 1.87 0.02
N ALA A 120 9.34 1.00 0.78
CA ALA A 120 8.61 1.43 1.97
C ALA A 120 8.72 0.39 3.09
N VAL A 121 8.75 0.86 4.36
CA VAL A 121 8.66 0.04 5.58
C VAL A 121 7.49 0.55 6.39
N LEU A 122 6.42 -0.21 6.42
CA LEU A 122 5.14 0.24 6.95
C LEU A 122 4.55 -0.77 7.92
N MET A 123 3.98 -0.27 9.00
CA MET A 123 3.30 -1.09 10.00
C MET A 123 1.80 -1.06 9.79
N PHE A 124 1.19 -2.24 9.91
CA PHE A 124 -0.25 -2.48 9.77
C PHE A 124 -0.76 -3.33 10.92
N GLN A 125 -2.07 -3.30 11.17
CA GLN A 125 -2.71 -4.37 11.95
C GLN A 125 -2.41 -5.73 11.31
N ARG A 126 -2.21 -6.77 12.13
CA ARG A 126 -1.87 -8.12 11.64
C ARG A 126 -2.86 -8.67 10.61
N GLU A 127 -4.15 -8.40 10.79
CA GLU A 127 -5.18 -8.80 9.81
C GLU A 127 -4.97 -8.14 8.44
N VAL A 128 -4.64 -6.83 8.42
CA VAL A 128 -4.37 -6.10 7.18
C VAL A 128 -3.11 -6.62 6.51
N ALA A 129 -2.04 -6.85 7.30
CA ALA A 129 -0.81 -7.45 6.80
C ALA A 129 -1.04 -8.83 6.17
N ARG A 130 -1.85 -9.70 6.81
CA ARG A 130 -2.24 -11.00 6.24
C ARG A 130 -2.97 -10.86 4.91
N LYS A 131 -3.92 -9.93 4.79
CA LYS A 131 -4.60 -9.66 3.51
C LYS A 131 -3.64 -9.16 2.43
N ILE A 132 -2.66 -8.35 2.78
CA ILE A 132 -1.64 -7.85 1.84
C ILE A 132 -0.76 -9.01 1.34
N THR A 133 -0.35 -9.92 2.22
CA THR A 133 0.62 -10.99 1.93
C THR A 133 -0.02 -12.34 1.56
N ALA A 134 -1.35 -12.45 1.63
CA ALA A 134 -2.07 -13.67 1.35
C ALA A 134 -1.75 -14.25 -0.03
N ALA A 135 -1.52 -15.55 -0.12
CA ALA A 135 -1.33 -16.28 -1.36
C ALA A 135 -2.67 -16.64 -2.01
N THR A 136 -2.64 -16.92 -3.31
CA THR A 136 -3.80 -17.40 -4.06
C THR A 136 -4.41 -18.63 -3.39
N GLY A 137 -5.72 -18.59 -3.15
CA GLY A 137 -6.46 -19.66 -2.47
C GLY A 137 -6.58 -19.50 -0.96
N ASP A 138 -5.79 -18.63 -0.34
CA ASP A 138 -5.93 -18.33 1.10
C ASP A 138 -7.27 -17.65 1.41
N PRO A 139 -7.85 -17.87 2.60
CA PRO A 139 -9.09 -17.19 3.03
C PRO A 139 -8.98 -15.65 2.99
N ASP A 140 -7.79 -15.10 3.29
CA ASP A 140 -7.51 -13.66 3.33
C ASP A 140 -7.18 -13.07 1.96
N TYR A 141 -6.95 -13.92 0.92
CA TYR A 141 -6.63 -13.46 -0.43
C TYR A 141 -7.80 -12.72 -1.08
N GLY A 142 -7.55 -11.53 -1.59
CA GLY A 142 -8.59 -10.68 -2.17
C GLY A 142 -8.04 -9.53 -2.99
N TYR A 143 -8.88 -8.52 -3.23
CA TYR A 143 -8.49 -7.31 -3.96
C TYR A 143 -7.18 -6.70 -3.46
N LEU A 144 -7.04 -6.54 -2.13
CA LEU A 144 -5.85 -5.91 -1.55
C LEU A 144 -4.58 -6.71 -1.82
N SER A 145 -4.66 -8.05 -1.74
CA SER A 145 -3.54 -8.95 -2.06
C SER A 145 -3.06 -8.73 -3.50
N VAL A 146 -3.98 -8.82 -4.47
CA VAL A 146 -3.65 -8.66 -5.89
C VAL A 146 -3.16 -7.24 -6.18
N ALA A 147 -3.86 -6.22 -5.67
CA ALA A 147 -3.54 -4.83 -5.91
C ALA A 147 -2.13 -4.45 -5.44
N VAL A 148 -1.71 -4.94 -4.27
CA VAL A 148 -0.40 -4.63 -3.70
C VAL A 148 0.70 -5.49 -4.31
N GLN A 149 0.49 -6.81 -4.43
CA GLN A 149 1.50 -7.74 -4.94
C GLN A 149 1.80 -7.56 -6.44
N ALA A 150 0.84 -7.04 -7.21
CA ALA A 150 1.09 -6.68 -8.62
C ALA A 150 2.06 -5.48 -8.75
N GLN A 151 2.12 -4.61 -7.74
CA GLN A 151 2.89 -3.37 -7.75
C GLN A 151 4.20 -3.47 -6.95
N SER A 152 4.33 -4.45 -6.04
CA SER A 152 5.50 -4.55 -5.15
C SER A 152 5.83 -5.99 -4.78
N GLU A 153 7.11 -6.23 -4.50
CA GLU A 153 7.57 -7.36 -3.70
C GLU A 153 7.40 -7.02 -2.24
N ILE A 154 6.97 -8.00 -1.44
CA ILE A 154 6.62 -7.80 -0.04
C ILE A 154 7.38 -8.79 0.82
N ALA A 155 8.00 -8.30 1.89
CA ALA A 155 8.63 -9.13 2.91
C ALA A 155 8.09 -8.75 4.29
N LEU A 156 7.87 -9.73 5.15
CA LEU A 156 7.62 -9.51 6.56
C LEU A 156 8.95 -9.15 7.24
N LEU A 157 9.01 -7.98 7.88
CA LEU A 157 10.15 -7.60 8.71
C LEU A 157 10.00 -8.17 10.12
N ALA A 158 8.85 -7.92 10.75
CA ALA A 158 8.57 -8.39 12.10
C ALA A 158 7.08 -8.38 12.43
N ASP A 159 6.68 -9.25 13.36
CA ASP A 159 5.41 -9.13 14.10
C ASP A 159 5.63 -8.32 15.38
N VAL A 160 4.67 -7.44 15.69
CA VAL A 160 4.75 -6.50 16.82
C VAL A 160 3.58 -6.74 17.76
N PRO A 161 3.83 -7.24 18.98
CA PRO A 161 2.77 -7.45 19.96
C PRO A 161 2.08 -6.15 20.35
N ALA A 162 0.78 -6.21 20.63
CA ALA A 162 -0.01 -5.06 21.10
C ALA A 162 0.61 -4.39 22.34
N ALA A 163 1.27 -5.16 23.21
CA ALA A 163 1.98 -4.65 24.39
C ALA A 163 3.12 -3.67 24.07
N SER A 164 3.63 -3.66 22.82
CA SER A 164 4.67 -2.72 22.35
C SER A 164 4.16 -1.30 22.10
N PHE A 165 2.87 -1.03 22.34
CA PHE A 165 2.24 0.27 22.09
C PHE A 165 1.66 0.93 23.34
N SER A 166 1.40 2.25 23.25
CA SER A 166 0.70 3.04 24.24
C SER A 166 -0.24 4.08 23.57
N PRO A 167 -1.56 4.02 23.81
CA PRO A 167 -2.29 2.98 24.53
C PRO A 167 -2.14 1.61 23.84
N VAL A 168 -2.37 0.54 24.60
CA VAL A 168 -2.32 -0.83 24.06
C VAL A 168 -3.50 -1.04 23.12
N PRO A 169 -3.31 -1.38 21.82
CA PRO A 169 -4.39 -1.68 20.90
C PRO A 169 -4.99 -3.07 21.17
N GLU A 170 -6.16 -3.33 20.58
CA GLU A 170 -6.85 -4.63 20.72
C GLU A 170 -6.17 -5.77 19.95
N VAL A 171 -5.35 -5.44 18.95
CA VAL A 171 -4.74 -6.42 18.04
C VAL A 171 -3.25 -6.15 17.85
N ASP A 172 -2.52 -7.21 17.56
CA ASP A 172 -1.11 -7.12 17.18
C ASP A 172 -0.94 -6.45 15.81
N SER A 173 0.27 -6.00 15.55
CA SER A 173 0.68 -5.41 14.28
C SER A 173 1.74 -6.27 13.58
N SER A 174 1.99 -5.96 12.30
CA SER A 174 3.10 -6.52 11.53
C SER A 174 3.73 -5.41 10.71
N VAL A 175 5.05 -5.45 10.57
CA VAL A 175 5.84 -4.53 9.75
C VAL A 175 6.18 -5.22 8.44
N LEU A 176 5.82 -4.59 7.33
CA LEU A 176 6.09 -5.07 5.99
C LEU A 176 7.05 -4.14 5.26
N VAL A 177 7.95 -4.73 4.48
CA VAL A 177 8.85 -4.04 3.55
C VAL A 177 8.30 -4.22 2.15
N PHE A 178 8.21 -3.11 1.41
CA PHE A 178 7.73 -3.07 0.03
C PHE A 178 8.84 -2.59 -0.89
N LYS A 179 9.11 -3.33 -1.98
CA LYS A 179 9.99 -2.93 -3.07
C LYS A 179 9.17 -2.85 -4.35
N PRO A 180 9.12 -1.70 -5.05
CA PRO A 180 8.26 -1.53 -6.22
C PRO A 180 8.65 -2.47 -7.36
N ARG A 181 7.65 -3.00 -8.05
CA ARG A 181 7.78 -3.73 -9.31
C ARG A 181 7.55 -2.79 -10.49
N LYS A 182 8.23 -3.03 -11.60
CA LYS A 182 8.05 -2.26 -12.84
C LYS A 182 6.80 -2.65 -13.65
N THR A 183 6.12 -3.73 -13.25
CA THR A 183 5.00 -4.32 -14.00
C THR A 183 3.87 -3.34 -14.29
N LEU A 184 3.56 -2.46 -13.36
CA LEU A 184 2.51 -1.43 -13.46
C LEU A 184 3.09 -0.01 -13.27
N ALA A 185 4.25 0.26 -13.89
CA ALA A 185 4.91 1.56 -13.81
C ALA A 185 4.11 2.68 -14.49
N ASP A 186 3.43 2.37 -15.60
CA ASP A 186 2.52 3.30 -16.26
C ASP A 186 1.26 3.55 -15.41
N ALA A 187 0.96 4.82 -15.15
CA ALA A 187 -0.13 5.22 -14.27
C ALA A 187 -1.52 4.85 -14.82
N VAL A 188 -1.71 4.98 -16.13
CA VAL A 188 -2.99 4.67 -16.77
C VAL A 188 -3.24 3.16 -16.77
N LEU A 189 -2.21 2.37 -17.13
CA LEU A 189 -2.27 0.91 -17.07
C LEU A 189 -2.55 0.43 -15.64
N ARG A 190 -1.87 1.01 -14.67
CA ARG A 190 -2.07 0.70 -13.24
C ARG A 190 -3.50 0.96 -12.78
N GLU A 191 -4.05 2.13 -13.09
CA GLU A 191 -5.42 2.50 -12.72
C GLU A 191 -6.45 1.55 -13.33
N ARG A 192 -6.32 1.23 -14.61
CA ARG A 192 -7.18 0.26 -15.31
C ARG A 192 -7.10 -1.12 -14.68
N PHE A 193 -5.90 -1.61 -14.44
CA PHE A 193 -5.68 -2.89 -13.77
C PHE A 193 -6.34 -2.94 -12.39
N LEU A 194 -6.10 -1.94 -11.55
CA LEU A 194 -6.68 -1.87 -10.20
C LEU A 194 -8.22 -1.80 -10.25
N GLY A 195 -8.78 -1.02 -11.19
CA GLY A 195 -10.21 -0.96 -11.45
C GLY A 195 -10.78 -2.31 -11.88
N PHE A 196 -10.11 -3.01 -12.80
CA PHE A 196 -10.49 -4.34 -13.25
C PHE A 196 -10.50 -5.35 -12.08
N VAL A 197 -9.43 -5.41 -11.30
CA VAL A 197 -9.33 -6.32 -10.14
C VAL A 197 -10.40 -5.99 -9.09
N LYS A 198 -10.66 -4.71 -8.83
CA LYS A 198 -11.72 -4.28 -7.91
C LYS A 198 -13.09 -4.80 -8.36
N ASN A 199 -13.39 -4.71 -9.65
CA ASN A 199 -14.63 -5.24 -10.24
C ASN A 199 -14.69 -6.77 -10.15
N ALA A 200 -13.59 -7.47 -10.40
CA ALA A 200 -13.52 -8.92 -10.27
C ALA A 200 -13.82 -9.40 -8.83
N PHE A 201 -13.39 -8.65 -7.81
CA PHE A 201 -13.64 -8.99 -6.40
C PHE A 201 -14.93 -8.39 -5.82
N SER A 202 -15.72 -7.62 -6.59
CA SER A 202 -16.96 -6.99 -6.09
C SER A 202 -17.99 -8.01 -5.60
N HIS A 203 -17.97 -9.23 -6.18
CA HIS A 203 -18.85 -10.33 -5.82
C HIS A 203 -18.07 -11.62 -5.53
N ARG A 204 -17.13 -11.58 -4.59
CA ARG A 204 -16.16 -12.65 -4.26
C ARG A 204 -16.77 -14.07 -4.14
N ARG A 205 -18.03 -14.19 -3.70
CA ARG A 205 -18.71 -15.49 -3.55
C ARG A 205 -19.30 -16.05 -4.83
N LYS A 206 -19.34 -15.28 -5.92
CA LYS A 206 -19.81 -15.70 -7.24
C LYS A 206 -18.66 -16.28 -8.08
N THR A 207 -19.02 -16.92 -9.21
CA THR A 207 -18.03 -17.32 -10.22
C THR A 207 -17.38 -16.10 -10.85
N LEU A 208 -16.21 -16.27 -11.45
CA LEU A 208 -15.47 -15.22 -12.14
C LEU A 208 -16.33 -14.55 -13.22
N LEU A 209 -17.06 -15.36 -14.04
CA LEU A 209 -18.01 -14.85 -15.03
C LEU A 209 -19.07 -13.94 -14.40
N ASN A 210 -19.72 -14.42 -13.35
CA ASN A 210 -20.78 -13.63 -12.69
C ASN A 210 -20.22 -12.37 -12.02
N SER A 211 -19.04 -12.48 -11.39
CA SER A 211 -18.43 -11.34 -10.69
C SER A 211 -17.99 -10.25 -11.68
N LEU A 212 -17.33 -10.63 -12.78
CA LEU A 212 -16.91 -9.69 -13.81
C LEU A 212 -18.09 -9.07 -14.55
N SER A 213 -19.08 -9.90 -14.98
CA SER A 213 -20.29 -9.39 -15.64
C SER A 213 -20.99 -8.31 -14.79
N MET A 214 -21.19 -8.58 -13.50
CA MET A 214 -21.82 -7.62 -12.57
C MET A 214 -20.91 -6.42 -12.27
N GLY A 215 -19.63 -6.64 -12.05
CA GLY A 215 -18.67 -5.59 -11.67
C GLY A 215 -18.36 -4.63 -12.83
N LEU A 216 -18.31 -5.13 -14.07
CA LEU A 216 -18.05 -4.34 -15.26
C LEU A 216 -19.32 -3.82 -15.95
N ASN A 217 -20.49 -4.28 -15.50
CA ASN A 217 -21.79 -4.02 -16.13
C ASN A 217 -21.82 -4.45 -17.62
N MET A 218 -21.31 -5.67 -17.89
CA MET A 218 -21.26 -6.30 -19.21
C MET A 218 -22.10 -7.57 -19.23
N ASP A 219 -22.65 -7.95 -20.41
CA ASP A 219 -23.37 -9.21 -20.55
C ASP A 219 -22.43 -10.42 -20.43
N LYS A 220 -22.96 -11.53 -19.92
CA LYS A 220 -22.18 -12.78 -19.80
C LYS A 220 -21.71 -13.31 -21.15
N THR A 221 -22.48 -13.08 -22.19
CA THR A 221 -22.15 -13.44 -23.58
C THR A 221 -20.93 -12.70 -24.12
N GLU A 222 -20.65 -11.52 -23.58
CA GLU A 222 -19.45 -10.72 -23.91
C GLU A 222 -18.26 -11.12 -23.01
N VAL A 223 -18.51 -11.32 -21.71
CA VAL A 223 -17.47 -11.60 -20.71
C VAL A 223 -16.90 -13.02 -20.85
N GLU A 224 -17.75 -14.03 -21.12
CA GLU A 224 -17.32 -15.43 -21.16
C GLU A 224 -16.26 -15.72 -22.23
N PRO A 225 -16.38 -15.23 -23.49
CA PRO A 225 -15.35 -15.40 -24.50
C PRO A 225 -14.00 -14.79 -24.10
N LEU A 226 -14.00 -13.63 -23.43
CA LEU A 226 -12.78 -12.96 -22.97
C LEU A 226 -12.07 -13.77 -21.88
N ILE A 227 -12.82 -14.33 -20.92
CA ILE A 227 -12.26 -15.22 -19.89
C ILE A 227 -11.62 -16.46 -20.55
N LYS A 228 -12.32 -17.09 -21.49
CA LYS A 228 -11.82 -18.25 -22.25
C LYS A 228 -10.60 -17.90 -23.11
N ALA A 229 -10.60 -16.75 -23.77
CA ALA A 229 -9.46 -16.27 -24.55
C ALA A 229 -8.22 -16.00 -23.70
N ALA A 230 -8.41 -15.63 -22.42
CA ALA A 230 -7.34 -15.54 -21.44
C ALA A 230 -6.87 -16.92 -20.92
N GLY A 231 -7.57 -18.02 -21.27
CA GLY A 231 -7.25 -19.39 -20.90
C GLY A 231 -7.78 -19.82 -19.52
N PHE A 232 -8.84 -19.15 -19.03
CA PHE A 232 -9.43 -19.49 -17.73
C PHE A 232 -10.82 -20.10 -17.84
N ASP A 233 -11.18 -20.94 -16.84
CA ASP A 233 -12.56 -21.46 -16.69
C ASP A 233 -13.45 -20.37 -16.09
N PRO A 234 -14.55 -19.96 -16.76
CA PRO A 234 -15.48 -18.97 -16.23
C PRO A 234 -16.14 -19.34 -14.89
N ARG A 235 -16.09 -20.62 -14.51
CA ARG A 235 -16.65 -21.12 -13.24
C ARG A 235 -15.72 -20.95 -12.06
N LEU A 236 -14.44 -20.65 -12.25
CA LEU A 236 -13.51 -20.30 -11.16
C LEU A 236 -14.09 -19.15 -10.33
N ARG A 237 -13.61 -19.01 -9.11
CA ARG A 237 -13.91 -17.82 -8.31
C ARG A 237 -12.77 -16.81 -8.39
N PRO A 238 -13.02 -15.52 -8.15
CA PRO A 238 -11.97 -14.49 -8.17
C PRO A 238 -10.72 -14.85 -7.34
N GLN A 239 -10.88 -15.46 -6.18
CA GLN A 239 -9.75 -15.86 -5.33
C GLN A 239 -8.94 -17.05 -5.83
N ASN A 240 -9.34 -17.71 -6.90
CA ASN A 240 -8.60 -18.82 -7.49
C ASN A 240 -7.55 -18.37 -8.52
N LEU A 241 -7.56 -17.08 -8.90
CA LEU A 241 -6.60 -16.51 -9.85
C LEU A 241 -5.42 -15.89 -9.10
N SER A 242 -4.21 -16.17 -9.60
CA SER A 242 -2.98 -15.53 -9.12
C SER A 242 -2.87 -14.08 -9.60
N VAL A 243 -1.89 -13.34 -9.10
CA VAL A 243 -1.59 -11.98 -9.58
C VAL A 243 -1.25 -11.98 -11.06
N GLU A 244 -0.45 -12.95 -11.50
CA GLU A 244 -0.05 -13.15 -12.91
C GLU A 244 -1.26 -13.46 -13.78
N ASP A 245 -2.20 -14.27 -13.28
CA ASP A 245 -3.46 -14.56 -13.99
C ASP A 245 -4.30 -13.30 -14.17
N TYR A 246 -4.38 -12.44 -13.14
CA TYR A 246 -5.07 -11.15 -13.23
C TYR A 246 -4.42 -10.20 -14.22
N LEU A 247 -3.09 -10.13 -14.27
CA LEU A 247 -2.36 -9.34 -15.28
C LEU A 247 -2.68 -9.83 -16.70
N LYS A 248 -2.68 -11.14 -16.92
CA LYS A 248 -3.03 -11.76 -18.20
C LYS A 248 -4.49 -11.51 -18.58
N LEU A 249 -5.40 -11.70 -17.62
CA LEU A 249 -6.84 -11.53 -17.84
C LEU A 249 -7.21 -10.07 -18.17
N SER A 250 -6.69 -9.11 -17.39
CA SER A 250 -6.94 -7.68 -17.63
C SER A 250 -6.46 -7.23 -19.01
N ALA A 251 -5.30 -7.72 -19.47
CA ALA A 251 -4.76 -7.39 -20.78
C ALA A 251 -5.65 -7.91 -21.95
N VAL A 252 -6.36 -9.03 -21.76
CA VAL A 252 -7.33 -9.52 -22.74
C VAL A 252 -8.56 -8.62 -22.79
N PHE A 253 -9.08 -8.21 -21.64
CA PHE A 253 -10.24 -7.30 -21.58
C PHE A 253 -9.92 -5.93 -22.16
N GLU A 254 -8.73 -5.38 -21.95
CA GLU A 254 -8.31 -4.11 -22.55
C GLU A 254 -8.26 -4.17 -24.07
N ARG A 255 -7.76 -5.28 -24.66
CA ARG A 255 -7.72 -5.47 -26.12
C ARG A 255 -9.11 -5.65 -26.70
N GLY A 256 -10.01 -6.38 -26.01
CA GLY A 256 -11.41 -6.51 -26.42
C GLY A 256 -12.12 -5.17 -26.49
N ALA A 257 -11.97 -4.33 -25.46
CA ALA A 257 -12.56 -3.00 -25.41
C ALA A 257 -11.95 -2.01 -26.44
N ALA A 258 -10.71 -2.20 -26.85
CA ALA A 258 -10.07 -1.37 -27.88
C ALA A 258 -10.49 -1.77 -29.31
N GLY A 259 -10.76 -3.05 -29.55
CA GLY A 259 -11.24 -3.55 -30.85
C GLY A 259 -12.66 -3.11 -31.20
N GLU A 260 -13.53 -2.91 -30.22
CA GLU A 260 -14.89 -2.39 -30.44
C GLU A 260 -14.97 -0.89 -30.76
N LYS A 261 -13.94 -0.12 -30.41
CA LYS A 261 -13.86 1.33 -30.72
C LYS A 261 -13.24 1.64 -32.07
N ALA A 262 -12.78 0.62 -32.79
CA ALA A 262 -12.14 0.75 -34.10
C ALA A 262 -13.04 0.33 -35.29
N LEU A 263 -14.32 0.01 -35.06
CA LEU A 263 -15.39 -0.24 -36.05
C LEU A 263 -16.46 0.86 -35.92
#